data_af6350c85a533b361fbe38528d14dda8
#
_entry.id   af6350c85a533b361fbe38528d14dda8
#
_cell.length_a   1.000
_cell.length_b   1.000
_cell.length_c   1.000
_cell.angle_alpha   90.00
_cell.angle_beta   90.00
_cell.angle_gamma   90.00
#
_symmetry.space_group_name_H-M   'P 1'
#
loop_
_entity.id
_entity.type
_entity.pdbx_description
1 polymer ?
#
loop_
_entity_poly.entity_id
_entity_poly.type
_entity_poly.pdbx_seq_one_letter_code
_entity_poly.pdbx_strand_id
1 'polypeptide(L)'
;MLVVNQSRFAWMIVGVSLLGLVGLNGCVKPAAPVVKAAPVNGAAPVSVNGTESAAEEALVNVEGSSTVYLISQAVAVEFEKSTKHKVSVGRSGTGGGYKKFALRQSDIWNASRPIAEKEVNELKEKGIEWLELTVAIDGLSIAVHPENDWCTGLSVAELKKLWQPDSMVSKWSDLNPQWPDQPIQLFGADSDSGTFEYFTEVIVGKKGSTRTDYTPASDDNILISGVSGNKFALGYIPYGYCVENKDKVKVIGVSPTKDAAETAAAPVLPTVETILSGEYAPLSRPLFMYANKEAMKRTEVADFLKFFVSEAAQPLVSKRGFVRMTDETRQAMTERLEAALKPAEATESK
;
A
#
# COMPACT_ATOMS: atom_id res chain seq x y z
N MET A 1 51.91 26.74 -18.74
CA MET A 1 52.46 27.87 -18.01
C MET A 1 51.39 28.31 -17.03
N LEU A 2 51.61 27.83 -15.81
CA LEU A 2 51.67 28.56 -14.53
C LEU A 2 50.34 29.27 -14.13
N VAL A 3 49.77 29.20 -12.94
CA VAL A 3 50.28 28.95 -11.58
C VAL A 3 49.10 28.53 -10.69
N VAL A 4 49.38 27.56 -9.83
CA VAL A 4 48.65 27.12 -8.64
C VAL A 4 48.55 28.25 -7.62
N ASN A 5 47.45 28.41 -6.90
CA ASN A 5 47.51 28.96 -5.57
C ASN A 5 46.52 28.26 -4.61
N GLN A 6 47.11 27.52 -3.68
CA GLN A 6 46.47 27.02 -2.46
C GLN A 6 46.62 28.09 -1.38
N SER A 7 45.57 28.35 -0.62
CA SER A 7 45.73 28.95 0.70
C SER A 7 44.89 28.16 1.73
N ARG A 8 45.63 27.50 2.61
CA ARG A 8 45.24 26.91 3.90
C ARG A 8 44.81 28.01 4.86
N PHE A 9 43.77 27.78 5.62
CA PHE A 9 43.62 28.40 6.93
C PHE A 9 43.28 27.36 8.01
N ALA A 10 44.05 27.49 9.09
CA ALA A 10 44.18 26.56 10.19
C ALA A 10 43.20 26.91 11.34
N TRP A 11 42.80 25.88 12.02
CA TRP A 11 42.40 25.68 13.39
C TRP A 11 42.58 26.83 14.40
N MET A 12 41.56 27.12 15.19
CA MET A 12 41.73 27.63 16.54
C MET A 12 40.74 26.93 17.49
N ILE A 13 41.29 26.10 18.35
CA ILE A 13 40.66 25.51 19.53
C ILE A 13 40.77 26.54 20.66
N VAL A 14 39.65 26.88 21.30
CA VAL A 14 39.68 27.55 22.63
C VAL A 14 38.81 26.73 23.56
N GLY A 15 39.50 26.04 24.45
CA GLY A 15 38.90 25.43 25.64
C GLY A 15 38.72 26.45 26.74
N VAL A 16 37.60 26.43 27.44
CA VAL A 16 37.47 27.00 28.78
C VAL A 16 36.71 26.01 29.65
N SER A 17 37.48 25.47 30.60
CA SER A 17 36.94 24.74 31.76
C SER A 17 36.46 25.73 32.80
N LEU A 18 35.32 25.54 33.41
CA LEU A 18 35.03 26.04 34.75
C LEU A 18 34.19 25.01 35.52
N LEU A 19 34.76 24.55 36.62
CA LEU A 19 34.14 23.77 37.67
C LEU A 19 33.12 24.64 38.43
N GLY A 20 31.96 24.03 38.76
CA GLY A 20 31.02 24.56 39.74
C GLY A 20 30.28 23.41 40.42
N LEU A 21 30.78 22.98 41.57
CA LEU A 21 30.10 22.11 42.55
C LEU A 21 29.02 22.91 43.29
N VAL A 22 27.80 22.41 43.38
CA VAL A 22 26.88 22.53 44.52
C VAL A 22 25.76 21.49 44.27
N GLY A 23 25.64 20.43 45.07
CA GLY A 23 24.86 20.40 46.29
C GLY A 23 23.71 19.40 46.13
N LEU A 24 23.91 18.24 46.75
CA LEU A 24 22.98 17.14 47.02
C LEU A 24 21.61 17.58 47.54
N ASN A 25 20.53 16.94 47.03
CA ASN A 25 19.51 16.39 47.93
C ASN A 25 18.76 15.27 47.22
N GLY A 26 19.01 14.04 47.66
CA GLY A 26 18.34 12.85 47.22
C GLY A 26 16.96 12.71 47.84
N CYS A 27 16.00 12.31 47.03
CA CYS A 27 14.81 11.62 47.50
C CYS A 27 14.89 10.15 47.03
N VAL A 28 15.33 9.32 47.98
CA VAL A 28 15.25 7.86 47.85
C VAL A 28 13.82 7.45 48.15
N LYS A 29 13.12 6.84 47.17
CA LYS A 29 11.89 6.11 47.43
C LYS A 29 12.23 4.78 48.09
N PRO A 30 11.53 4.37 49.13
CA PRO A 30 11.76 3.09 49.78
C PRO A 30 11.26 1.93 48.92
N ALA A 31 12.08 0.88 48.83
CA ALA A 31 11.75 -0.39 48.21
C ALA A 31 10.64 -1.12 48.96
N ALA A 32 9.70 -1.70 48.26
CA ALA A 32 8.66 -2.56 48.81
C ALA A 32 9.28 -3.86 49.37
N PRO A 33 8.71 -4.44 50.42
CA PRO A 33 9.27 -5.62 51.08
C PRO A 33 9.07 -6.88 50.22
N VAL A 34 10.15 -7.65 50.10
CA VAL A 34 10.14 -9.01 49.49
C VAL A 34 9.43 -9.95 50.45
N VAL A 35 8.27 -10.46 50.07
CA VAL A 35 7.56 -11.53 50.77
C VAL A 35 8.20 -12.86 50.40
N LYS A 36 8.84 -13.49 51.37
CA LYS A 36 9.33 -14.89 51.24
C LYS A 36 8.12 -15.83 51.18
N ALA A 37 7.98 -16.54 50.06
CA ALA A 37 7.02 -17.63 49.95
C ALA A 37 7.48 -18.83 50.79
N ALA A 38 6.57 -19.38 51.60
CA ALA A 38 6.75 -20.61 52.33
C ALA A 38 6.58 -21.83 51.41
N PRO A 39 7.23 -22.98 51.67
CA PRO A 39 7.10 -24.17 50.86
C PRO A 39 5.73 -24.80 51.06
N VAL A 40 4.98 -25.03 50.00
CA VAL A 40 3.75 -25.83 50.01
C VAL A 40 4.12 -27.27 49.66
N ASN A 41 4.00 -28.15 50.67
CA ASN A 41 4.10 -29.57 50.49
C ASN A 41 2.81 -30.16 49.89
N GLY A 42 2.96 -31.03 48.90
CA GLY A 42 2.06 -32.14 48.63
C GLY A 42 0.79 -31.82 47.87
N ALA A 43 0.85 -31.87 46.54
CA ALA A 43 -0.32 -32.16 45.73
C ALA A 43 -0.01 -33.39 44.85
N ALA A 44 -0.87 -34.39 44.97
CA ALA A 44 -0.85 -35.61 44.18
C ALA A 44 -1.00 -35.31 42.69
N PRO A 45 -0.51 -36.18 41.77
CA PRO A 45 -0.66 -35.95 40.34
C PRO A 45 -2.14 -36.04 39.94
N VAL A 46 -2.70 -34.95 39.52
CA VAL A 46 -4.00 -34.92 38.84
C VAL A 46 -3.76 -35.51 37.45
N SER A 47 -4.30 -36.72 37.24
CA SER A 47 -4.39 -37.32 35.91
C SER A 47 -5.30 -36.47 35.04
N VAL A 48 -4.72 -35.66 34.14
CA VAL A 48 -5.47 -34.97 33.10
C VAL A 48 -5.64 -35.95 31.94
N ASN A 49 -6.64 -36.80 32.04
CA ASN A 49 -7.21 -37.47 30.88
C ASN A 49 -8.21 -36.52 30.24
N GLY A 50 -7.92 -36.15 29.02
CA GLY A 50 -8.81 -35.34 28.20
C GLY A 50 -8.02 -34.38 27.31
N THR A 51 -7.18 -34.93 26.42
CA THR A 51 -6.80 -34.20 25.22
C THR A 51 -8.02 -34.14 24.29
N GLU A 52 -8.96 -33.23 24.55
CA GLU A 52 -9.65 -32.59 23.44
C GLU A 52 -8.56 -31.82 22.69
N SER A 53 -8.10 -32.42 21.60
CA SER A 53 -7.38 -31.69 20.57
C SER A 53 -8.28 -30.50 20.18
N ALA A 54 -7.99 -29.33 20.73
CA ALA A 54 -8.48 -28.11 20.13
C ALA A 54 -8.05 -28.20 18.67
N ALA A 55 -9.00 -28.42 17.76
CA ALA A 55 -8.75 -28.39 16.34
C ALA A 55 -8.09 -27.02 16.11
N GLU A 56 -6.82 -27.04 15.74
CA GLU A 56 -6.06 -25.85 15.42
C GLU A 56 -6.90 -25.12 14.38
N GLU A 57 -7.45 -23.93 14.73
CA GLU A 57 -8.34 -23.22 13.82
C GLU A 57 -7.57 -23.00 12.53
N ALA A 58 -8.09 -23.54 11.44
CA ALA A 58 -7.43 -23.52 10.14
C ALA A 58 -7.20 -22.07 9.70
N LEU A 59 -5.96 -21.63 9.76
CA LEU A 59 -5.54 -20.25 9.54
C LEU A 59 -4.92 -20.06 8.16
N VAL A 60 -5.46 -19.12 7.39
CA VAL A 60 -4.88 -18.64 6.13
C VAL A 60 -3.98 -17.45 6.42
N ASN A 61 -2.71 -17.51 6.04
CA ASN A 61 -1.76 -16.43 6.23
C ASN A 61 -1.55 -15.64 4.92
N VAL A 62 -1.98 -14.39 4.90
CA VAL A 62 -1.84 -13.44 3.79
C VAL A 62 -0.89 -12.33 4.19
N GLU A 63 0.12 -12.05 3.38
CA GLU A 63 1.12 -11.01 3.67
C GLU A 63 1.44 -10.19 2.44
N GLY A 64 1.76 -8.92 2.59
CA GLY A 64 2.30 -8.13 1.48
C GLY A 64 1.83 -6.70 1.37
N SER A 65 1.44 -6.32 0.15
CA SER A 65 1.08 -4.96 -0.24
C SER A 65 0.09 -4.29 0.71
N SER A 66 0.41 -3.10 1.18
CA SER A 66 -0.49 -2.25 1.98
C SER A 66 -1.74 -1.82 1.18
N THR A 67 -1.63 -1.70 -0.13
CA THR A 67 -2.77 -1.41 -1.02
C THR A 67 -3.74 -2.59 -1.06
N VAL A 68 -3.26 -3.79 -1.37
CA VAL A 68 -4.08 -5.01 -1.46
C VAL A 68 -4.58 -5.46 -0.09
N TYR A 69 -3.86 -5.14 0.98
CA TYR A 69 -4.27 -5.37 2.37
C TYR A 69 -5.69 -4.88 2.64
N LEU A 70 -6.06 -3.69 2.15
CA LEU A 70 -7.38 -3.10 2.38
C LEU A 70 -8.51 -3.97 1.82
N ILE A 71 -8.29 -4.54 0.64
CA ILE A 71 -9.24 -5.45 0.00
C ILE A 71 -9.24 -6.79 0.73
N SER A 72 -8.05 -7.37 0.95
CA SER A 72 -7.90 -8.68 1.55
C SER A 72 -8.49 -8.74 2.95
N GLN A 73 -8.33 -7.69 3.75
CA GLN A 73 -8.93 -7.60 5.07
C GLN A 73 -10.46 -7.53 5.01
N ALA A 74 -11.02 -6.73 4.07
CA ALA A 74 -12.48 -6.67 3.91
C ALA A 74 -13.07 -8.01 3.47
N VAL A 75 -12.38 -8.70 2.54
CA VAL A 75 -12.79 -10.02 2.06
C VAL A 75 -12.63 -11.07 3.17
N ALA A 76 -11.54 -11.03 3.95
CA ALA A 76 -11.31 -11.94 5.06
C ALA A 76 -12.42 -11.86 6.12
N VAL A 77 -12.80 -10.64 6.52
CA VAL A 77 -13.91 -10.42 7.47
C VAL A 77 -15.22 -11.02 6.98
N GLU A 78 -15.53 -10.89 5.70
CA GLU A 78 -16.78 -11.44 5.14
C GLU A 78 -16.72 -12.96 4.97
N PHE A 79 -15.55 -13.48 4.55
CA PHE A 79 -15.29 -14.92 4.46
C PHE A 79 -15.42 -15.61 5.82
N GLU A 80 -14.84 -15.05 6.89
CA GLU A 80 -14.92 -15.59 8.24
C GLU A 80 -16.36 -15.65 8.81
N LYS A 81 -17.26 -14.75 8.35
CA LYS A 81 -18.68 -14.81 8.74
C LYS A 81 -19.41 -15.99 8.11
N SER A 82 -19.00 -16.39 6.90
CA SER A 82 -19.65 -17.45 6.13
C SER A 82 -19.01 -18.83 6.33
N THR A 83 -17.85 -18.88 6.96
CA THR A 83 -17.07 -20.10 7.19
C THR A 83 -16.59 -20.21 8.65
N LYS A 84 -15.94 -21.33 8.99
CA LYS A 84 -15.23 -21.49 10.29
C LYS A 84 -13.73 -21.19 10.17
N HIS A 85 -13.26 -20.88 8.97
CA HIS A 85 -11.85 -20.60 8.72
C HIS A 85 -11.46 -19.21 9.20
N LYS A 86 -10.20 -19.08 9.61
CA LYS A 86 -9.59 -17.80 10.01
C LYS A 86 -8.59 -17.31 8.98
N VAL A 87 -8.49 -16.00 8.81
CA VAL A 87 -7.57 -15.37 7.87
C VAL A 87 -6.78 -14.28 8.58
N SER A 88 -5.48 -14.45 8.64
CA SER A 88 -4.56 -13.41 9.10
C SER A 88 -4.07 -12.62 7.90
N VAL A 89 -4.30 -11.32 7.88
CA VAL A 89 -3.85 -10.42 6.80
C VAL A 89 -2.83 -9.43 7.36
N GLY A 90 -1.57 -9.55 6.91
CA GLY A 90 -0.48 -8.69 7.28
C GLY A 90 -0.15 -7.64 6.21
N ARG A 91 0.51 -6.56 6.65
CA ARG A 91 0.81 -5.37 5.84
C ARG A 91 2.32 -5.08 5.83
N SER A 92 3.11 -5.99 5.27
CA SER A 92 4.58 -5.89 5.22
C SER A 92 5.12 -5.20 3.96
N GLY A 93 4.24 -4.66 3.09
CA GLY A 93 4.59 -4.13 1.77
C GLY A 93 4.84 -5.25 0.75
N THR A 94 4.76 -4.95 -0.56
CA THR A 94 4.93 -5.95 -1.63
C THR A 94 6.25 -6.71 -1.49
N GLY A 95 7.38 -6.02 -1.28
CA GLY A 95 8.69 -6.67 -1.13
C GLY A 95 8.87 -7.41 0.20
N GLY A 96 8.27 -6.92 1.29
CA GLY A 96 8.27 -7.61 2.59
C GLY A 96 7.46 -8.91 2.55
N GLY A 97 6.27 -8.86 1.94
CA GLY A 97 5.43 -10.04 1.73
C GLY A 97 6.09 -11.07 0.84
N TYR A 98 6.76 -10.64 -0.24
CA TYR A 98 7.55 -11.54 -1.07
C TYR A 98 8.57 -12.34 -0.25
N LYS A 99 9.33 -11.67 0.63
CA LYS A 99 10.34 -12.34 1.48
C LYS A 99 9.71 -13.42 2.38
N LYS A 100 8.56 -13.13 3.00
CA LYS A 100 7.82 -14.12 3.81
C LYS A 100 7.30 -15.27 2.95
N PHE A 101 6.76 -14.98 1.77
CA PHE A 101 6.29 -15.97 0.81
C PHE A 101 7.42 -16.90 0.35
N ALA A 102 8.57 -16.35 0.00
CA ALA A 102 9.75 -17.12 -0.41
C ALA A 102 10.39 -17.94 0.73
N LEU A 103 10.04 -17.65 1.99
CA LEU A 103 10.37 -18.44 3.17
C LEU A 103 9.24 -19.40 3.61
N ARG A 104 8.15 -19.50 2.85
CA ARG A 104 6.94 -20.28 3.16
C ARG A 104 6.29 -19.89 4.51
N GLN A 105 6.46 -18.62 4.93
CA GLN A 105 5.86 -18.04 6.14
C GLN A 105 4.49 -17.43 5.88
N SER A 106 4.08 -17.30 4.62
CA SER A 106 2.72 -16.95 4.22
C SER A 106 2.24 -17.88 3.11
N ASP A 107 0.94 -18.10 3.08
CA ASP A 107 0.26 -18.93 2.08
C ASP A 107 0.02 -18.13 0.79
N ILE A 108 -0.25 -16.85 0.98
CA ILE A 108 -0.61 -15.89 -0.07
C ILE A 108 0.24 -14.63 0.09
N TRP A 109 0.76 -14.17 -1.02
CA TRP A 109 1.48 -12.90 -1.14
C TRP A 109 0.63 -11.89 -1.91
N ASN A 110 0.25 -10.81 -1.27
CA ASN A 110 -0.39 -9.65 -1.88
C ASN A 110 0.66 -8.75 -2.55
N ALA A 111 0.45 -8.39 -3.81
CA ALA A 111 1.37 -7.54 -4.55
C ALA A 111 0.65 -6.44 -5.33
N SER A 112 1.22 -5.25 -5.35
CA SER A 112 0.73 -4.10 -6.10
C SER A 112 1.58 -3.80 -7.35
N ARG A 113 2.30 -4.80 -7.81
CA ARG A 113 3.05 -4.89 -9.07
C ARG A 113 3.17 -6.35 -9.49
N PRO A 114 3.45 -6.64 -10.75
CA PRO A 114 3.82 -7.99 -11.18
C PRO A 114 5.04 -8.50 -10.42
N ILE A 115 5.14 -9.83 -10.30
CA ILE A 115 6.34 -10.49 -9.77
C ILE A 115 7.55 -10.14 -10.65
N ALA A 116 8.67 -9.76 -10.03
CA ALA A 116 9.89 -9.42 -10.76
C ALA A 116 10.62 -10.69 -11.24
N GLU A 117 11.33 -10.59 -12.36
CA GLU A 117 12.10 -11.71 -12.91
C GLU A 117 13.06 -12.35 -11.90
N LYS A 118 13.74 -11.52 -11.10
CA LYS A 118 14.61 -11.99 -10.00
C LYS A 118 13.82 -12.83 -8.98
N GLU A 119 12.61 -12.40 -8.63
CA GLU A 119 11.74 -13.09 -7.67
C GLU A 119 11.25 -14.43 -8.26
N VAL A 120 10.90 -14.44 -9.55
CA VAL A 120 10.54 -15.67 -10.28
C VAL A 120 11.69 -16.69 -10.22
N ASN A 121 12.93 -16.27 -10.50
CA ASN A 121 14.09 -17.15 -10.49
C ASN A 121 14.37 -17.71 -9.09
N GLU A 122 14.30 -16.86 -8.06
CA GLU A 122 14.47 -17.27 -6.66
C GLU A 122 13.42 -18.30 -6.21
N LEU A 123 12.14 -18.10 -6.57
CA LEU A 123 11.08 -19.06 -6.23
C LEU A 123 11.28 -20.40 -6.92
N LYS A 124 11.72 -20.40 -8.20
CA LYS A 124 12.04 -21.63 -8.94
C LYS A 124 13.21 -22.39 -8.30
N GLU A 125 14.28 -21.71 -7.91
CA GLU A 125 15.42 -22.32 -7.21
C GLU A 125 15.01 -22.93 -5.88
N LYS A 126 14.04 -22.33 -5.17
CA LYS A 126 13.47 -22.86 -3.91
C LYS A 126 12.38 -23.92 -4.11
N GLY A 127 12.04 -24.29 -5.35
CA GLY A 127 10.97 -25.24 -5.65
C GLY A 127 9.61 -24.76 -5.15
N ILE A 128 9.36 -23.45 -5.19
CA ILE A 128 8.06 -22.87 -4.81
C ILE A 128 7.29 -22.59 -6.09
N GLU A 129 6.21 -23.33 -6.29
CA GLU A 129 5.22 -23.06 -7.34
C GLU A 129 4.13 -22.16 -6.81
N TRP A 130 3.63 -21.27 -7.67
CA TRP A 130 2.58 -20.31 -7.29
C TRP A 130 1.51 -20.20 -8.37
N LEU A 131 0.36 -19.72 -7.96
CA LEU A 131 -0.73 -19.25 -8.82
C LEU A 131 -0.79 -17.73 -8.69
N GLU A 132 -0.80 -17.03 -9.82
CA GLU A 132 -1.03 -15.59 -9.91
C GLU A 132 -2.49 -15.32 -10.22
N LEU A 133 -3.12 -14.45 -9.42
CA LEU A 133 -4.48 -13.95 -9.62
C LEU A 133 -4.47 -12.43 -9.64
N THR A 134 -5.05 -11.82 -10.69
CA THR A 134 -5.41 -10.41 -10.67
C THR A 134 -6.67 -10.27 -9.82
N VAL A 135 -6.70 -9.36 -8.85
CA VAL A 135 -7.79 -9.27 -7.88
C VAL A 135 -8.55 -7.95 -7.91
N ALA A 136 -7.92 -6.90 -8.41
CA ALA A 136 -8.51 -5.58 -8.60
C ALA A 136 -7.61 -4.72 -9.49
N ILE A 137 -8.10 -3.55 -9.88
CA ILE A 137 -7.28 -2.50 -10.50
C ILE A 137 -7.28 -1.29 -9.55
N ASP A 138 -6.10 -0.79 -9.23
CA ASP A 138 -5.93 0.46 -8.50
C ASP A 138 -5.98 1.62 -9.49
N GLY A 139 -6.83 2.60 -9.24
CA GLY A 139 -6.90 3.85 -9.98
C GLY A 139 -6.79 5.02 -9.00
N LEU A 140 -5.87 5.93 -9.27
CA LEU A 140 -5.63 7.09 -8.42
C LEU A 140 -5.94 8.38 -9.18
N SER A 141 -6.93 9.12 -8.71
CA SER A 141 -7.38 10.36 -9.36
C SER A 141 -6.67 11.57 -8.82
N ILE A 142 -6.41 12.54 -9.70
CA ILE A 142 -6.10 13.91 -9.31
C ILE A 142 -7.42 14.69 -9.29
N ALA A 143 -7.75 15.22 -8.13
CA ALA A 143 -9.02 15.88 -7.87
C ALA A 143 -8.83 17.36 -7.53
N VAL A 144 -9.74 18.18 -7.99
CA VAL A 144 -9.82 19.64 -7.71
C VAL A 144 -11.24 20.01 -7.30
N HIS A 145 -11.43 21.21 -6.79
CA HIS A 145 -12.76 21.76 -6.51
C HIS A 145 -13.61 21.84 -7.78
N PRO A 146 -14.94 21.62 -7.75
CA PRO A 146 -15.80 21.71 -8.93
C PRO A 146 -15.72 23.06 -9.67
N GLU A 147 -15.54 24.15 -8.92
CA GLU A 147 -15.39 25.50 -9.51
C GLU A 147 -13.97 25.83 -10.02
N ASN A 148 -13.04 24.88 -9.97
CA ASN A 148 -11.74 25.03 -10.62
C ASN A 148 -11.95 24.86 -12.12
N ASP A 149 -12.03 25.95 -12.87
CA ASP A 149 -12.30 25.98 -14.32
C ASP A 149 -11.03 26.14 -15.16
N TRP A 150 -9.88 26.42 -14.52
CA TRP A 150 -8.61 26.68 -15.21
C TRP A 150 -7.74 25.42 -15.39
N CYS A 151 -7.80 24.43 -14.48
CA CYS A 151 -7.01 23.21 -14.56
C CYS A 151 -7.88 22.03 -15.00
N THR A 152 -7.71 21.57 -16.23
CA THR A 152 -8.42 20.41 -16.79
C THR A 152 -7.54 19.15 -16.84
N GLY A 153 -6.23 19.31 -16.64
CA GLY A 153 -5.28 18.21 -16.63
C GLY A 153 -3.88 18.65 -16.24
N LEU A 154 -3.07 17.71 -15.79
CA LEU A 154 -1.65 17.87 -15.47
C LEU A 154 -0.85 16.72 -16.06
N SER A 155 0.37 16.99 -16.48
CA SER A 155 1.32 15.94 -16.85
C SER A 155 1.97 15.32 -15.62
N VAL A 156 2.53 14.12 -15.78
CA VAL A 156 3.36 13.48 -14.75
C VAL A 156 4.54 14.39 -14.36
N ALA A 157 5.12 15.11 -15.32
CA ALA A 157 6.18 16.08 -15.06
C ALA A 157 5.73 17.23 -14.16
N GLU A 158 4.55 17.81 -14.39
CA GLU A 158 3.98 18.86 -13.55
C GLU A 158 3.58 18.36 -12.18
N LEU A 159 2.98 17.17 -12.09
CA LEU A 159 2.69 16.51 -10.81
C LEU A 159 3.97 16.25 -10.02
N LYS A 160 5.04 15.78 -10.67
CA LYS A 160 6.34 15.62 -10.03
C LYS A 160 6.90 16.94 -9.53
N LYS A 161 6.88 17.98 -10.38
CA LYS A 161 7.32 19.34 -10.01
C LYS A 161 6.54 19.85 -8.80
N LEU A 162 5.23 19.56 -8.72
CA LEU A 162 4.38 19.96 -7.60
C LEU A 162 4.66 19.18 -6.32
N TRP A 163 4.86 17.85 -6.40
CA TRP A 163 4.88 16.96 -5.23
C TRP A 163 6.27 16.53 -4.76
N GLN A 164 7.36 16.81 -5.49
CA GLN A 164 8.70 16.44 -5.05
C GLN A 164 9.11 17.17 -3.74
N PRO A 165 10.04 16.63 -2.93
CA PRO A 165 10.43 17.19 -1.63
C PRO A 165 10.86 18.66 -1.70
N ASP A 166 11.62 19.03 -2.73
CA ASP A 166 12.18 20.36 -2.90
C ASP A 166 11.33 21.24 -3.85
N SER A 167 10.04 20.98 -3.90
CA SER A 167 9.13 21.72 -4.77
C SER A 167 9.08 23.21 -4.38
N MET A 168 9.32 24.08 -5.35
CA MET A 168 9.13 25.53 -5.23
C MET A 168 7.74 25.97 -5.68
N VAL A 169 6.90 25.05 -6.14
CA VAL A 169 5.53 25.35 -6.57
C VAL A 169 4.67 25.58 -5.34
N SER A 170 4.15 26.77 -5.21
CA SER A 170 3.26 27.16 -4.11
C SER A 170 1.92 27.70 -4.58
N LYS A 171 1.87 28.19 -5.82
CA LYS A 171 0.70 28.79 -6.43
C LYS A 171 0.35 28.13 -7.76
N TRP A 172 -0.90 28.26 -8.18
CA TRP A 172 -1.35 27.78 -9.47
C TRP A 172 -0.59 28.43 -10.64
N SER A 173 -0.27 29.74 -10.52
CA SER A 173 0.54 30.47 -11.50
C SER A 173 1.99 29.96 -11.65
N ASP A 174 2.53 29.23 -10.67
CA ASP A 174 3.86 28.58 -10.77
C ASP A 174 3.86 27.37 -11.71
N LEU A 175 2.69 26.73 -11.91
CA LEU A 175 2.49 25.66 -12.88
C LEU A 175 2.19 26.24 -14.27
N ASN A 176 1.29 27.21 -14.35
CA ASN A 176 0.96 27.88 -15.59
C ASN A 176 0.71 29.38 -15.31
N PRO A 177 1.48 30.30 -15.91
CA PRO A 177 1.33 31.76 -15.70
C PRO A 177 -0.06 32.33 -16.03
N GLN A 178 -0.88 31.60 -16.78
CA GLN A 178 -2.25 32.02 -17.11
C GLN A 178 -3.27 31.62 -16.03
N TRP A 179 -2.87 30.79 -15.08
CA TRP A 179 -3.73 30.36 -13.98
C TRP A 179 -3.73 31.35 -12.81
N PRO A 180 -4.68 31.26 -11.88
CA PRO A 180 -4.77 32.20 -10.77
C PRO A 180 -3.48 32.29 -9.93
N ASP A 181 -3.08 33.52 -9.55
CA ASP A 181 -1.99 33.76 -8.61
C ASP A 181 -2.45 33.53 -7.17
N GLN A 182 -2.87 32.27 -6.89
CA GLN A 182 -3.41 31.82 -5.62
C GLN A 182 -2.66 30.60 -5.12
N PRO A 183 -2.45 30.47 -3.80
CA PRO A 183 -1.81 29.30 -3.21
C PRO A 183 -2.58 28.00 -3.52
N ILE A 184 -1.85 26.94 -3.83
CA ILE A 184 -2.44 25.60 -3.99
C ILE A 184 -2.53 24.97 -2.60
N GLN A 185 -3.74 24.58 -2.16
CA GLN A 185 -3.91 23.73 -0.99
C GLN A 185 -3.83 22.27 -1.40
N LEU A 186 -2.84 21.56 -0.88
CA LEU A 186 -2.54 20.18 -1.24
C LEU A 186 -3.11 19.20 -0.21
N PHE A 187 -3.78 18.17 -0.72
CA PHE A 187 -4.35 17.07 0.07
C PHE A 187 -3.88 15.74 -0.50
N GLY A 188 -3.54 14.78 0.37
CA GLY A 188 -3.09 13.47 -0.07
C GLY A 188 -3.08 12.46 1.05
N ALA A 189 -2.89 11.19 0.68
CA ALA A 189 -2.79 10.12 1.65
C ALA A 189 -1.58 10.31 2.59
N ASP A 190 -1.69 9.81 3.80
CA ASP A 190 -0.59 9.83 4.78
C ASP A 190 0.47 8.74 4.48
N SER A 191 1.59 8.81 5.22
CA SER A 191 2.74 7.93 5.02
C SER A 191 2.47 6.43 5.25
N ASP A 192 1.40 6.08 5.95
CA ASP A 192 1.03 4.69 6.24
C ASP A 192 0.12 4.10 5.14
N SER A 193 -0.31 4.92 4.19
CA SER A 193 -1.19 4.54 3.10
C SER A 193 -0.44 3.89 1.93
N GLY A 194 -0.99 2.79 1.40
CA GLY A 194 -0.53 2.22 0.13
C GLY A 194 -0.73 3.16 -1.07
N THR A 195 -1.70 4.07 -1.00
CA THR A 195 -1.93 5.14 -1.97
C THR A 195 -0.77 6.14 -1.99
N PHE A 196 -0.29 6.56 -0.80
CA PHE A 196 0.89 7.40 -0.67
C PHE A 196 2.14 6.75 -1.27
N GLU A 197 2.39 5.49 -0.91
CA GLU A 197 3.54 4.75 -1.44
C GLU A 197 3.50 4.69 -2.97
N TYR A 198 2.33 4.38 -3.54
CA TYR A 198 2.15 4.30 -4.99
C TYR A 198 2.34 5.64 -5.68
N PHE A 199 1.65 6.68 -5.21
CA PHE A 199 1.74 8.01 -5.79
C PHE A 199 3.19 8.52 -5.82
N THR A 200 3.89 8.41 -4.69
CA THR A 200 5.27 8.88 -4.58
C THR A 200 6.23 8.07 -5.47
N GLU A 201 5.99 6.76 -5.63
CA GLU A 201 6.79 5.91 -6.52
C GLU A 201 6.62 6.31 -7.99
N VAL A 202 5.36 6.44 -8.47
CA VAL A 202 5.11 6.64 -9.90
C VAL A 202 5.20 8.09 -10.35
N ILE A 203 4.91 9.06 -9.48
CA ILE A 203 4.96 10.48 -9.80
C ILE A 203 6.30 11.10 -9.42
N VAL A 204 6.73 10.94 -8.16
CA VAL A 204 7.99 11.54 -7.70
C VAL A 204 9.20 10.71 -8.15
N GLY A 205 9.01 9.40 -8.36
CA GLY A 205 10.06 8.47 -8.78
C GLY A 205 10.79 7.82 -7.61
N LYS A 206 10.35 8.07 -6.37
CA LYS A 206 10.93 7.46 -5.17
C LYS A 206 9.84 7.26 -4.12
N LYS A 207 9.56 5.99 -3.81
CA LYS A 207 8.61 5.57 -2.80
C LYS A 207 8.84 6.30 -1.46
N GLY A 208 7.78 6.86 -0.91
CA GLY A 208 7.80 7.56 0.37
C GLY A 208 8.42 8.96 0.34
N SER A 209 8.80 9.48 -0.84
CA SER A 209 9.46 10.79 -0.98
C SER A 209 8.47 11.82 -1.51
N THR A 210 8.16 12.86 -0.71
CA THR A 210 7.29 13.97 -1.10
C THR A 210 7.57 15.21 -0.27
N ARG A 211 6.99 16.35 -0.67
CA ARG A 211 6.96 17.57 0.16
C ARG A 211 6.18 17.32 1.46
N THR A 212 6.41 18.14 2.47
CA THR A 212 5.80 17.97 3.80
C THR A 212 4.71 18.99 4.12
N ASP A 213 4.52 20.00 3.29
CA ASP A 213 3.59 21.09 3.46
C ASP A 213 2.24 20.85 2.75
N TYR A 214 1.76 19.62 2.78
CA TYR A 214 0.41 19.23 2.36
C TYR A 214 -0.39 18.73 3.57
N THR A 215 -1.69 18.59 3.41
CA THR A 215 -2.57 18.01 4.44
C THR A 215 -2.69 16.50 4.22
N PRO A 216 -2.03 15.66 5.05
CA PRO A 216 -2.15 14.23 4.96
C PRO A 216 -3.41 13.72 5.65
N ALA A 217 -4.02 12.64 5.14
CA ALA A 217 -5.09 11.92 5.83
C ALA A 217 -5.08 10.42 5.51
N SER A 218 -5.44 9.60 6.51
CA SER A 218 -5.68 8.16 6.35
C SER A 218 -7.08 7.84 5.83
N ASP A 219 -8.03 8.75 6.07
CA ASP A 219 -9.42 8.62 5.61
C ASP A 219 -9.62 9.47 4.36
N ASP A 220 -9.91 8.81 3.25
CA ASP A 220 -10.12 9.46 1.95
C ASP A 220 -11.31 10.44 1.95
N ASN A 221 -12.30 10.26 2.85
CA ASN A 221 -13.39 11.23 3.02
C ASN A 221 -12.91 12.59 3.55
N ILE A 222 -11.82 12.60 4.35
CA ILE A 222 -11.18 13.85 4.79
C ILE A 222 -10.53 14.54 3.58
N LEU A 223 -9.90 13.77 2.67
CA LEU A 223 -9.34 14.31 1.43
C LEU A 223 -10.43 14.91 0.54
N ILE A 224 -11.55 14.20 0.35
CA ILE A 224 -12.72 14.72 -0.38
C ILE A 224 -13.21 16.02 0.25
N SER A 225 -13.37 16.07 1.58
CA SER A 225 -13.83 17.26 2.30
C SER A 225 -12.86 18.42 2.17
N GLY A 226 -11.55 18.15 2.23
CA GLY A 226 -10.51 19.16 2.04
C GLY A 226 -10.52 19.77 0.64
N VAL A 227 -10.59 18.94 -0.40
CA VAL A 227 -10.63 19.40 -1.79
C VAL A 227 -11.93 20.15 -2.09
N SER A 228 -13.07 19.68 -1.60
CA SER A 228 -14.36 20.35 -1.80
C SER A 228 -14.52 21.65 -1.00
N GLY A 229 -13.74 21.82 0.05
CA GLY A 229 -13.79 22.99 0.92
C GLY A 229 -13.01 24.23 0.43
N ASN A 230 -12.20 24.09 -0.61
CA ASN A 230 -11.38 25.19 -1.13
C ASN A 230 -11.25 25.16 -2.65
N LYS A 231 -11.64 26.25 -3.31
CA LYS A 231 -11.58 26.40 -4.76
C LYS A 231 -10.16 26.19 -5.35
N PHE A 232 -9.12 26.49 -4.56
CA PHE A 232 -7.73 26.37 -4.97
C PHE A 232 -7.06 25.07 -4.47
N ALA A 233 -7.85 24.09 -4.01
CA ALA A 233 -7.35 22.81 -3.58
C ALA A 233 -7.02 21.89 -4.75
N LEU A 234 -6.02 21.00 -4.52
CA LEU A 234 -5.70 19.87 -5.37
C LEU A 234 -5.37 18.68 -4.43
N GLY A 235 -5.91 17.51 -4.77
CA GLY A 235 -5.60 16.28 -4.03
C GLY A 235 -5.38 15.09 -4.95
N TYR A 236 -4.69 14.06 -4.44
CA TYR A 236 -4.69 12.74 -5.05
C TYR A 236 -5.51 11.79 -4.16
N ILE A 237 -6.50 11.15 -4.76
CA ILE A 237 -7.57 10.41 -4.05
C ILE A 237 -7.90 9.14 -4.84
N PRO A 238 -8.13 7.97 -4.20
CA PRO A 238 -8.56 6.78 -4.92
C PRO A 238 -9.81 7.03 -5.75
N TYR A 239 -9.83 6.51 -6.98
CA TYR A 239 -10.86 6.76 -7.99
C TYR A 239 -12.28 6.49 -7.47
N GLY A 240 -12.48 5.38 -6.73
CA GLY A 240 -13.81 5.04 -6.21
C GLY A 240 -14.40 6.13 -5.31
N TYR A 241 -13.59 6.76 -4.45
CA TYR A 241 -14.06 7.87 -3.61
C TYR A 241 -14.43 9.12 -4.41
N CYS A 242 -13.71 9.41 -5.49
CA CYS A 242 -14.06 10.52 -6.37
C CYS A 242 -15.39 10.27 -7.09
N VAL A 243 -15.63 9.03 -7.55
CA VAL A 243 -16.89 8.64 -8.21
C VAL A 243 -18.08 8.77 -7.26
N GLU A 244 -17.94 8.30 -6.02
CA GLU A 244 -18.98 8.41 -4.99
C GLU A 244 -19.28 9.87 -4.59
N ASN A 245 -18.32 10.77 -4.80
CA ASN A 245 -18.42 12.20 -4.44
C ASN A 245 -18.29 13.16 -5.64
N LYS A 246 -18.72 12.73 -6.82
CA LYS A 246 -18.64 13.51 -8.07
C LYS A 246 -19.26 14.91 -8.01
N ASP A 247 -20.21 15.12 -7.09
CA ASP A 247 -20.85 16.41 -6.88
C ASP A 247 -20.01 17.35 -5.99
N LYS A 248 -19.00 16.81 -5.28
CA LYS A 248 -18.15 17.56 -4.37
C LYS A 248 -16.76 17.83 -4.92
N VAL A 249 -16.25 16.95 -5.79
CA VAL A 249 -14.91 17.08 -6.39
C VAL A 249 -14.98 16.82 -7.90
N LYS A 250 -14.10 17.48 -8.63
CA LYS A 250 -13.89 17.28 -10.06
C LYS A 250 -12.56 16.56 -10.28
N VAL A 251 -12.58 15.42 -10.96
CA VAL A 251 -11.34 14.77 -11.41
C VAL A 251 -10.80 15.45 -12.66
N ILE A 252 -9.49 15.55 -12.77
CA ILE A 252 -8.80 16.10 -13.93
C ILE A 252 -7.98 15.02 -14.64
N GLY A 253 -7.68 15.23 -15.92
CA GLY A 253 -6.89 14.30 -16.70
C GLY A 253 -5.42 14.30 -16.29
N VAL A 254 -4.74 13.17 -16.52
CA VAL A 254 -3.30 13.05 -16.34
C VAL A 254 -2.65 12.66 -17.66
N SER A 255 -1.67 13.47 -18.10
CA SER A 255 -0.84 13.15 -19.26
C SER A 255 0.35 12.29 -18.81
N PRO A 256 0.67 11.19 -19.51
CA PRO A 256 1.80 10.34 -19.18
C PRO A 256 3.18 10.99 -19.41
N THR A 257 3.23 12.20 -19.96
CA THR A 257 4.48 12.93 -20.24
C THR A 257 5.31 13.14 -18.98
N LYS A 258 6.50 12.55 -18.94
CA LYS A 258 7.41 12.55 -17.78
C LYS A 258 8.48 13.63 -17.85
N ASP A 259 8.79 14.12 -19.04
CA ASP A 259 9.80 15.17 -19.25
C ASP A 259 9.07 16.48 -19.65
N ALA A 260 9.36 17.54 -18.92
CA ALA A 260 8.80 18.87 -19.21
C ALA A 260 9.29 19.45 -20.56
N ALA A 261 10.35 18.91 -21.14
CA ALA A 261 10.86 19.29 -22.47
C ALA A 261 10.12 18.58 -23.62
N GLU A 262 9.35 17.53 -23.34
CA GLU A 262 8.55 16.83 -24.33
C GLU A 262 7.22 17.56 -24.61
N THR A 263 6.72 17.43 -25.84
CA THR A 263 5.35 17.85 -26.14
C THR A 263 4.39 16.99 -25.32
N ALA A 264 3.62 17.64 -24.46
CA ALA A 264 2.69 16.92 -23.58
C ALA A 264 1.65 16.18 -24.42
N ALA A 265 1.53 14.86 -24.17
CA ALA A 265 0.42 14.08 -24.66
C ALA A 265 -0.90 14.61 -24.04
N ALA A 266 -2.01 14.40 -24.72
CA ALA A 266 -3.32 14.80 -24.18
C ALA A 266 -3.57 14.14 -22.82
N PRO A 267 -4.08 14.90 -21.82
CA PRO A 267 -4.44 14.31 -20.54
C PRO A 267 -5.58 13.31 -20.68
N VAL A 268 -5.43 12.15 -20.06
CA VAL A 268 -6.44 11.08 -19.99
C VAL A 268 -7.20 11.21 -18.68
N LEU A 269 -8.54 11.20 -18.75
CA LEU A 269 -9.40 11.20 -17.55
C LEU A 269 -9.44 9.82 -16.91
N PRO A 270 -9.49 9.73 -15.58
CA PRO A 270 -9.75 8.48 -14.88
C PRO A 270 -11.23 8.09 -15.09
N THR A 271 -11.44 7.05 -15.88
CA THR A 271 -12.74 6.38 -16.03
C THR A 271 -12.52 4.88 -15.81
N VAL A 272 -13.60 4.13 -15.59
CA VAL A 272 -13.48 2.66 -15.49
C VAL A 272 -12.78 2.09 -16.73
N GLU A 273 -13.11 2.59 -17.91
CA GLU A 273 -12.53 2.14 -19.19
C GLU A 273 -11.03 2.44 -19.27
N THR A 274 -10.61 3.69 -19.02
CA THR A 274 -9.21 4.10 -19.13
C THR A 274 -8.33 3.49 -18.03
N ILE A 275 -8.91 3.20 -16.85
CA ILE A 275 -8.24 2.51 -15.76
C ILE A 275 -8.06 1.02 -16.11
N LEU A 276 -9.13 0.36 -16.61
CA LEU A 276 -9.08 -1.07 -16.97
C LEU A 276 -8.19 -1.34 -18.19
N SER A 277 -8.21 -0.46 -19.19
CA SER A 277 -7.35 -0.57 -20.37
C SER A 277 -5.88 -0.24 -20.10
N GLY A 278 -5.57 0.42 -18.97
CA GLY A 278 -4.24 0.93 -18.66
C GLY A 278 -3.89 2.23 -19.40
N GLU A 279 -4.84 2.83 -20.14
CA GLU A 279 -4.63 4.12 -20.82
C GLU A 279 -4.40 5.25 -19.81
N TYR A 280 -5.02 5.18 -18.61
CA TYR A 280 -4.79 6.11 -17.51
C TYR A 280 -3.48 5.79 -16.76
N ALA A 281 -2.38 5.68 -17.49
CA ALA A 281 -1.05 5.45 -16.91
C ALA A 281 -0.36 6.79 -16.56
N PRO A 282 0.49 6.81 -15.51
CA PRO A 282 0.87 5.70 -14.66
C PRO A 282 -0.01 5.54 -13.41
N LEU A 283 -1.14 6.23 -13.30
CA LEU A 283 -2.01 6.23 -12.12
C LEU A 283 -3.07 5.12 -12.13
N SER A 284 -2.90 4.09 -12.97
CA SER A 284 -3.65 2.85 -12.90
C SER A 284 -2.71 1.65 -12.92
N ARG A 285 -3.00 0.62 -12.11
CA ARG A 285 -2.22 -0.61 -12.04
C ARG A 285 -3.04 -1.80 -11.58
N PRO A 286 -2.79 -3.01 -12.11
CA PRO A 286 -3.38 -4.23 -11.60
C PRO A 286 -2.80 -4.58 -10.22
N LEU A 287 -3.66 -5.17 -9.38
CA LEU A 287 -3.33 -5.69 -8.07
C LEU A 287 -3.41 -7.22 -8.10
N PHE A 288 -2.47 -7.87 -7.43
CA PHE A 288 -2.27 -9.31 -7.53
C PHE A 288 -2.29 -10.01 -6.18
N MET A 289 -2.70 -11.27 -6.22
CA MET A 289 -2.41 -12.29 -5.21
C MET A 289 -1.59 -13.40 -5.84
N TYR A 290 -0.52 -13.79 -5.17
CA TYR A 290 0.29 -14.96 -5.50
C TYR A 290 0.07 -16.02 -4.44
N ALA A 291 -0.59 -17.12 -4.77
CA ALA A 291 -0.88 -18.20 -3.86
C ALA A 291 0.13 -19.34 -4.01
N ASN A 292 0.70 -19.82 -2.91
CA ASN A 292 1.58 -20.97 -2.90
C ASN A 292 0.77 -22.23 -3.23
N LYS A 293 1.12 -22.96 -4.30
CA LYS A 293 0.36 -24.15 -4.73
C LYS A 293 0.34 -25.26 -3.69
N GLU A 294 1.39 -25.39 -2.88
CA GLU A 294 1.40 -26.36 -1.78
C GLU A 294 0.40 -25.95 -0.69
N ALA A 295 0.33 -24.67 -0.33
CA ALA A 295 -0.64 -24.15 0.62
C ALA A 295 -2.09 -24.29 0.10
N MET A 296 -2.30 -24.18 -1.22
CA MET A 296 -3.62 -24.35 -1.84
C MET A 296 -4.21 -25.77 -1.69
N LYS A 297 -3.42 -26.77 -1.28
CA LYS A 297 -3.92 -28.11 -0.95
C LYS A 297 -4.75 -28.12 0.34
N ARG A 298 -4.60 -27.11 1.17
CA ARG A 298 -5.42 -26.92 2.37
C ARG A 298 -6.76 -26.30 1.97
N THR A 299 -7.84 -26.88 2.49
CA THR A 299 -9.22 -26.47 2.15
C THR A 299 -9.48 -24.99 2.42
N GLU A 300 -9.02 -24.48 3.58
CA GLU A 300 -9.21 -23.09 3.97
C GLU A 300 -8.55 -22.10 3.03
N VAL A 301 -7.36 -22.42 2.49
CA VAL A 301 -6.66 -21.57 1.51
C VAL A 301 -7.39 -21.59 0.16
N ALA A 302 -7.78 -22.78 -0.30
CA ALA A 302 -8.53 -22.94 -1.55
C ALA A 302 -9.88 -22.21 -1.49
N ASP A 303 -10.61 -22.34 -0.40
CA ASP A 303 -11.93 -21.71 -0.21
C ASP A 303 -11.81 -20.20 -0.07
N PHE A 304 -10.79 -19.68 0.61
CA PHE A 304 -10.53 -18.24 0.66
C PHE A 304 -10.25 -17.66 -0.72
N LEU A 305 -9.42 -18.32 -1.54
CA LEU A 305 -9.13 -17.87 -2.90
C LEU A 305 -10.38 -17.91 -3.79
N LYS A 306 -11.20 -18.98 -3.71
CA LYS A 306 -12.48 -19.08 -4.44
C LYS A 306 -13.42 -17.95 -4.04
N PHE A 307 -13.55 -17.68 -2.73
CA PHE A 307 -14.37 -16.58 -2.24
C PHE A 307 -13.86 -15.24 -2.76
N PHE A 308 -12.54 -15.02 -2.77
CA PHE A 308 -11.93 -13.76 -3.21
C PHE A 308 -12.22 -13.45 -4.68
N VAL A 309 -12.16 -14.44 -5.58
CA VAL A 309 -12.46 -14.24 -7.00
C VAL A 309 -13.96 -14.32 -7.32
N SER A 310 -14.80 -14.65 -6.35
CA SER A 310 -16.25 -14.75 -6.55
C SER A 310 -16.91 -13.39 -6.77
N GLU A 311 -18.12 -13.42 -7.32
CA GLU A 311 -18.95 -12.22 -7.48
C GLU A 311 -19.29 -11.57 -6.12
N ALA A 312 -19.44 -12.38 -5.07
CA ALA A 312 -19.76 -11.90 -3.72
C ALA A 312 -18.67 -10.99 -3.12
N ALA A 313 -17.41 -11.16 -3.52
CA ALA A 313 -16.31 -10.32 -3.07
C ALA A 313 -16.18 -8.99 -3.84
N GLN A 314 -16.74 -8.86 -5.06
CA GLN A 314 -16.55 -7.68 -5.91
C GLN A 314 -17.12 -6.38 -5.30
N PRO A 315 -18.27 -6.36 -4.61
CA PRO A 315 -18.73 -5.17 -3.90
C PRO A 315 -17.78 -4.70 -2.81
N LEU A 316 -16.99 -5.62 -2.20
CA LEU A 316 -16.01 -5.28 -1.17
C LEU A 316 -14.81 -4.56 -1.78
N VAL A 317 -14.41 -4.92 -3.01
CA VAL A 317 -13.36 -4.23 -3.77
C VAL A 317 -13.77 -2.77 -4.02
N SER A 318 -14.98 -2.55 -4.56
CA SER A 318 -15.50 -1.21 -4.85
C SER A 318 -15.63 -0.35 -3.59
N LYS A 319 -16.12 -0.92 -2.47
CA LYS A 319 -16.23 -0.21 -1.17
C LYS A 319 -14.89 0.25 -0.60
N ARG A 320 -13.78 -0.28 -1.11
CA ARG A 320 -12.42 0.14 -0.74
C ARG A 320 -11.80 1.11 -1.76
N GLY A 321 -12.59 1.64 -2.69
CA GLY A 321 -12.15 2.65 -3.66
C GLY A 321 -11.40 2.07 -4.86
N PHE A 322 -11.38 0.74 -5.05
CA PHE A 322 -10.71 0.09 -6.17
C PHE A 322 -11.68 -0.25 -7.29
N VAL A 323 -11.16 -0.35 -8.51
CA VAL A 323 -11.92 -0.84 -9.66
C VAL A 323 -11.93 -2.37 -9.63
N ARG A 324 -13.12 -2.95 -9.62
CA ARG A 324 -13.29 -4.40 -9.66
C ARG A 324 -12.87 -4.96 -11.03
N MET A 325 -12.52 -6.24 -11.06
CA MET A 325 -12.29 -6.96 -12.31
C MET A 325 -13.53 -6.91 -13.21
N THR A 326 -13.31 -6.92 -14.54
CA THR A 326 -14.41 -7.21 -15.48
C THR A 326 -14.90 -8.64 -15.28
N ASP A 327 -16.12 -8.94 -15.75
CA ASP A 327 -16.67 -10.30 -15.63
C ASP A 327 -15.79 -11.32 -16.41
N GLU A 328 -15.23 -10.93 -17.55
CA GLU A 328 -14.29 -11.77 -18.32
C GLU A 328 -13.01 -12.05 -17.54
N THR A 329 -12.42 -11.01 -16.92
CA THR A 329 -11.20 -11.19 -16.10
C THR A 329 -11.49 -12.05 -14.88
N ARG A 330 -12.62 -11.82 -14.21
CA ARG A 330 -13.04 -12.61 -13.05
C ARG A 330 -13.27 -14.08 -13.40
N GLN A 331 -13.94 -14.34 -14.51
CA GLN A 331 -14.13 -15.70 -15.01
C GLN A 331 -12.81 -16.38 -15.35
N ALA A 332 -11.90 -15.69 -16.05
CA ALA A 332 -10.57 -16.22 -16.35
C ALA A 332 -9.76 -16.54 -15.07
N MET A 333 -9.86 -15.68 -14.02
CA MET A 333 -9.21 -15.97 -12.73
C MET A 333 -9.84 -17.17 -12.02
N THR A 334 -11.16 -17.33 -12.10
CA THR A 334 -11.88 -18.49 -11.56
C THR A 334 -11.45 -19.78 -12.24
N GLU A 335 -11.46 -19.83 -13.57
CA GLU A 335 -11.01 -20.98 -14.36
C GLU A 335 -9.55 -21.35 -14.07
N ARG A 336 -8.68 -20.33 -13.95
CA ARG A 336 -7.27 -20.51 -13.63
C ARG A 336 -7.08 -21.09 -12.23
N LEU A 337 -7.86 -20.63 -11.25
CA LEU A 337 -7.86 -21.16 -9.90
C LEU A 337 -8.36 -22.60 -9.85
N GLU A 338 -9.48 -22.89 -10.50
CA GLU A 338 -10.04 -24.25 -10.57
C GLU A 338 -9.08 -25.24 -11.24
N ALA A 339 -8.42 -24.83 -12.32
CA ALA A 339 -7.40 -25.64 -12.97
C ALA A 339 -6.21 -25.94 -12.05
N ALA A 340 -5.79 -24.96 -11.22
CA ALA A 340 -4.69 -25.14 -10.28
C ALA A 340 -5.06 -25.99 -9.06
N LEU A 341 -6.36 -26.10 -8.72
CA LEU A 341 -6.87 -26.92 -7.62
C LEU A 341 -7.15 -28.39 -8.01
N LYS A 342 -7.17 -28.71 -9.30
CA LYS A 342 -7.31 -30.09 -9.76
C LYS A 342 -6.06 -30.88 -9.38
N PRO A 343 -6.21 -32.10 -8.84
CA PRO A 343 -5.06 -32.98 -8.62
C PRO A 343 -4.29 -33.15 -9.92
N ALA A 344 -2.96 -33.07 -9.86
CA ALA A 344 -2.16 -33.48 -11.01
C ALA A 344 -2.54 -34.91 -11.38
N GLU A 345 -3.04 -35.13 -12.60
CA GLU A 345 -3.26 -36.48 -13.11
C GLU A 345 -1.94 -37.23 -12.97
N ALA A 346 -1.96 -38.33 -12.23
CA ALA A 346 -0.80 -39.18 -12.12
C ALA A 346 -0.43 -39.61 -13.54
N THR A 347 0.66 -39.07 -14.07
CA THR A 347 1.25 -39.55 -15.31
C THR A 347 1.63 -41.01 -15.03
N GLU A 348 0.78 -41.95 -15.46
CA GLU A 348 1.14 -43.34 -15.51
C GLU A 348 2.37 -43.43 -16.41
N SER A 349 3.52 -43.63 -15.78
CA SER A 349 4.75 -44.03 -16.46
C SER A 349 4.52 -45.43 -17.05
N LYS A 350 4.28 -45.47 -18.33
CA LYS A 350 4.38 -46.73 -19.12
C LYS A 350 5.84 -47.10 -19.33
#